data_c1ed1e07d588749e7c97187307ed4621
#
_entry.id   c1ed1e07d588749e7c97187307ed4621
#
_cell.length_a   1.000
_cell.length_b   1.000
_cell.length_c   1.000
_cell.angle_alpha   90.00
_cell.angle_beta   90.00
_cell.angle_gamma   90.00
#
_symmetry.space_group_name_H-M   'P 1'
#
loop_
_entity.id
_entity.type
_entity.pdbx_description
1 polymer ?
#
loop_
_entity_poly.entity_id
_entity_poly.type
_entity_poly.pdbx_seq_one_letter_code
_entity_poly.pdbx_strand_id
1 'polypeptide(L)'
;SNGKVADCRNVILIMTSNLGAKDAERATIGFSMEERYNDGDEAMTNFFAPEFRNRLDGVIKFNKLGKESMEHIVNKFIKDLNALVAEKKVKVEVTKNGMDILVKKGFNPKMGARPLARIIDQEVKKPMSREMLFGKLKNGGVVEVDADNKDVKLNYRGTHENKNFGQTFLPLFSL
;
A
#
# COMPACT_ATOMS: atom_id res chain seq x y z
N SER A 1 -29.09 -11.94 -27.93
CA SER A 1 -29.54 -12.57 -26.68
C SER A 1 -30.07 -13.94 -27.05
N ASN A 2 -29.50 -15.01 -26.47
CA ASN A 2 -29.82 -16.40 -26.82
C ASN A 2 -31.07 -16.94 -26.08
N GLY A 3 -31.96 -16.10 -25.56
CA GLY A 3 -33.15 -16.53 -24.83
C GLY A 3 -32.89 -17.34 -23.55
N LYS A 4 -31.60 -17.42 -23.09
CA LYS A 4 -31.29 -18.12 -21.85
C LYS A 4 -31.66 -17.26 -20.66
N VAL A 5 -32.48 -17.82 -19.76
CA VAL A 5 -32.83 -17.20 -18.48
C VAL A 5 -31.89 -17.72 -17.42
N ALA A 6 -31.25 -16.81 -16.68
CA ALA A 6 -30.42 -17.14 -15.52
C ALA A 6 -31.19 -16.82 -14.24
N ASP A 7 -31.16 -17.75 -13.27
CA ASP A 7 -31.69 -17.53 -11.94
C ASP A 7 -30.65 -16.77 -11.08
N CYS A 8 -30.97 -15.54 -10.70
CA CYS A 8 -30.10 -14.66 -9.92
C CYS A 8 -30.58 -14.47 -8.46
N ARG A 9 -31.49 -15.30 -7.96
CA ARG A 9 -32.07 -15.14 -6.60
C ARG A 9 -31.05 -15.25 -5.48
N ASN A 10 -29.95 -15.98 -5.69
CA ASN A 10 -28.89 -16.19 -4.70
C ASN A 10 -27.57 -15.52 -5.11
N VAL A 11 -27.63 -14.46 -5.91
CA VAL A 11 -26.44 -13.74 -6.41
C VAL A 11 -26.22 -12.49 -5.59
N ILE A 12 -25.00 -12.27 -5.15
CA ILE A 12 -24.52 -10.99 -4.59
C ILE A 12 -23.90 -10.20 -5.75
N LEU A 13 -24.49 -9.05 -6.07
CA LEU A 13 -23.99 -8.17 -7.12
C LEU A 13 -23.13 -7.07 -6.49
N ILE A 14 -21.85 -7.04 -6.85
CA ILE A 14 -20.93 -5.98 -6.44
C ILE A 14 -20.54 -5.18 -7.68
N MET A 15 -20.82 -3.88 -7.64
CA MET A 15 -20.46 -2.95 -8.71
C MET A 15 -19.41 -1.96 -8.23
N THR A 16 -18.41 -1.67 -9.06
CA THR A 16 -17.39 -0.66 -8.78
C THR A 16 -17.45 0.45 -9.83
N SER A 17 -17.28 1.69 -9.41
CA SER A 17 -17.30 2.85 -10.28
C SER A 17 -16.32 3.91 -9.77
N ASN A 18 -15.86 4.77 -10.68
CA ASN A 18 -15.09 5.98 -10.36
C ASN A 18 -15.92 7.26 -10.48
N LEU A 19 -17.24 7.15 -10.31
CA LEU A 19 -18.15 8.31 -10.29
C LEU A 19 -17.72 9.31 -9.22
N GLY A 20 -17.75 10.60 -9.55
CA GLY A 20 -17.36 11.68 -8.65
C GLY A 20 -15.84 11.89 -8.51
N ALA A 21 -14.99 11.00 -9.03
CA ALA A 21 -13.54 11.16 -8.91
C ALA A 21 -13.02 12.41 -9.66
N LYS A 22 -13.61 12.75 -10.80
CA LYS A 22 -13.25 13.95 -11.59
C LYS A 22 -13.71 15.25 -10.90
N ASP A 23 -14.84 15.21 -10.23
CA ASP A 23 -15.42 16.37 -9.54
C ASP A 23 -14.66 16.64 -8.25
N ALA A 24 -14.26 15.59 -7.54
CA ALA A 24 -13.36 15.68 -6.39
C ALA A 24 -11.95 16.21 -6.73
N GLU A 25 -11.50 16.10 -7.99
CA GLU A 25 -10.25 16.74 -8.46
C GLU A 25 -10.43 18.24 -8.74
N ARG A 26 -11.60 18.67 -9.22
CA ARG A 26 -11.91 20.08 -9.51
C ARG A 26 -12.13 20.92 -8.26
N ALA A 27 -12.68 20.34 -7.20
CA ALA A 27 -12.97 20.98 -5.93
C ALA A 27 -11.73 21.35 -5.08
N THR A 28 -10.51 21.26 -5.64
CA THR A 28 -9.27 21.54 -4.88
C THR A 28 -9.03 23.04 -4.64
N ILE A 29 -9.83 23.93 -5.19
CA ILE A 29 -9.69 25.38 -5.05
C ILE A 29 -10.93 25.93 -4.32
N GLY A 30 -10.89 26.00 -2.99
CA GLY A 30 -11.77 26.89 -2.22
C GLY A 30 -12.99 26.29 -1.50
N PHE A 31 -13.17 24.96 -1.45
CA PHE A 31 -14.34 24.32 -0.82
C PHE A 31 -14.02 23.63 0.52
N SER A 32 -15.00 23.63 1.46
CA SER A 32 -14.91 23.01 2.77
C SER A 32 -14.96 21.47 2.69
N MET A 33 -14.53 20.78 3.78
CA MET A 33 -14.56 19.31 3.83
C MET A 33 -15.99 18.72 3.71
N GLU A 34 -17.01 19.43 4.15
CA GLU A 34 -18.41 19.00 4.10
C GLU A 34 -18.96 18.96 2.68
N GLU A 35 -18.55 19.88 1.83
CA GLU A 35 -18.96 19.93 0.41
C GLU A 35 -18.40 18.75 -0.38
N ARG A 36 -17.23 18.19 0.03
CA ARG A 36 -16.61 17.00 -0.62
C ARG A 36 -17.39 15.69 -0.44
N TYR A 37 -18.17 15.59 0.64
CA TYR A 37 -19.03 14.42 0.86
C TYR A 37 -20.24 14.41 -0.07
N ASN A 38 -20.72 15.58 -0.47
CA ASN A 38 -21.89 15.74 -1.32
C ASN A 38 -21.61 15.45 -2.82
N ASP A 39 -20.39 15.75 -3.31
CA ASP A 39 -20.01 15.56 -4.71
C ASP A 39 -20.20 14.10 -5.20
N GLY A 40 -19.88 13.13 -4.37
CA GLY A 40 -20.06 11.71 -4.69
C GLY A 40 -21.53 11.28 -4.76
N ASP A 41 -22.40 11.89 -3.93
CA ASP A 41 -23.84 11.60 -3.93
C ASP A 41 -24.54 12.26 -5.10
N GLU A 42 -24.10 13.46 -5.47
CA GLU A 42 -24.61 14.15 -6.65
C GLU A 42 -24.23 13.43 -7.94
N ALA A 43 -22.95 13.01 -8.08
CA ALA A 43 -22.52 12.21 -9.22
C ALA A 43 -23.28 10.91 -9.35
N MET A 44 -23.58 10.25 -8.23
CA MET A 44 -24.36 9.01 -8.19
C MET A 44 -25.83 9.27 -8.55
N THR A 45 -26.38 10.40 -8.09
CA THR A 45 -27.76 10.81 -8.37
C THR A 45 -27.93 11.14 -9.86
N ASN A 46 -26.94 11.74 -10.47
CA ASN A 46 -26.97 12.10 -11.90
C ASN A 46 -26.74 10.89 -12.83
N PHE A 47 -26.03 9.86 -12.34
CA PHE A 47 -25.70 8.69 -13.17
C PHE A 47 -26.72 7.57 -13.08
N PHE A 48 -27.27 7.30 -11.89
CA PHE A 48 -28.25 6.23 -11.67
C PHE A 48 -29.65 6.75 -11.46
N ALA A 49 -30.61 6.16 -12.17
CA ALA A 49 -32.03 6.44 -11.96
C ALA A 49 -32.45 6.15 -10.51
N PRO A 50 -33.44 6.89 -9.95
CA PRO A 50 -33.92 6.69 -8.59
C PRO A 50 -34.36 5.24 -8.30
N GLU A 51 -35.00 4.60 -9.27
CA GLU A 51 -35.46 3.23 -9.14
C GLU A 51 -34.34 2.21 -8.96
N PHE A 52 -33.18 2.49 -9.59
CA PHE A 52 -31.99 1.66 -9.44
C PHE A 52 -31.34 1.90 -8.07
N ARG A 53 -31.19 3.17 -7.66
CA ARG A 53 -30.58 3.51 -6.38
C ARG A 53 -31.34 2.94 -5.19
N ASN A 54 -32.67 2.94 -5.25
CA ASN A 54 -33.52 2.39 -4.21
C ASN A 54 -33.44 0.86 -4.06
N ARG A 55 -32.82 0.17 -5.01
CA ARG A 55 -32.59 -1.28 -4.97
C ARG A 55 -31.22 -1.68 -4.50
N LEU A 56 -30.33 -0.71 -4.23
CA LEU A 56 -28.99 -0.98 -3.68
C LEU A 56 -29.11 -1.21 -2.18
N ASP A 57 -28.60 -2.34 -1.70
CA ASP A 57 -28.54 -2.66 -0.27
C ASP A 57 -27.50 -1.81 0.48
N GLY A 58 -26.46 -1.33 -0.22
CA GLY A 58 -25.45 -0.47 0.35
C GLY A 58 -24.56 0.21 -0.70
N VAL A 59 -24.07 1.40 -0.35
CA VAL A 59 -23.12 2.18 -1.13
C VAL A 59 -21.91 2.47 -0.26
N ILE A 60 -20.75 2.04 -0.73
CA ILE A 60 -19.49 2.24 -0.02
C ILE A 60 -18.66 3.26 -0.78
N LYS A 61 -18.33 4.37 -0.13
CA LYS A 61 -17.45 5.40 -0.66
C LYS A 61 -16.02 5.15 -0.17
N PHE A 62 -15.08 5.11 -1.11
CA PHE A 62 -13.66 5.00 -0.80
C PHE A 62 -13.02 6.38 -0.75
N ASN A 63 -12.43 6.71 0.39
CA ASN A 63 -11.71 7.97 0.58
C ASN A 63 -10.32 7.93 -0.08
N LYS A 64 -9.73 9.12 -0.30
CA LYS A 64 -8.32 9.24 -0.71
C LYS A 64 -7.42 8.65 0.38
N LEU A 65 -6.33 8.00 -0.03
CA LEU A 65 -5.35 7.43 0.89
C LEU A 65 -4.61 8.54 1.63
N GLY A 66 -4.67 8.51 2.96
CA GLY A 66 -3.86 9.35 3.84
C GLY A 66 -2.47 8.73 4.10
N LYS A 67 -1.61 9.48 4.82
CA LYS A 67 -0.26 9.03 5.17
C LYS A 67 -0.28 7.72 5.95
N GLU A 68 -1.12 7.59 6.96
CA GLU A 68 -1.27 6.37 7.78
C GLU A 68 -1.64 5.15 6.92
N SER A 69 -2.60 5.32 6.02
CA SER A 69 -2.99 4.25 5.09
C SER A 69 -1.82 3.82 4.20
N MET A 70 -1.00 4.78 3.75
CA MET A 70 0.19 4.49 2.96
C MET A 70 1.24 3.72 3.77
N GLU A 71 1.47 4.07 5.04
CA GLU A 71 2.37 3.34 5.93
C GLU A 71 1.90 1.89 6.16
N HIS A 72 0.60 1.67 6.34
CA HIS A 72 0.03 0.32 6.42
C HIS A 72 0.28 -0.49 5.15
N ILE A 73 0.16 0.13 3.98
CA ILE A 73 0.41 -0.52 2.70
C ILE A 73 1.91 -0.86 2.56
N VAL A 74 2.82 0.04 2.92
CA VAL A 74 4.27 -0.24 2.95
C VAL A 74 4.56 -1.42 3.87
N ASN A 75 4.04 -1.41 5.09
CA ASN A 75 4.24 -2.49 6.06
C ASN A 75 3.73 -3.84 5.53
N LYS A 76 2.60 -3.86 4.83
CA LYS A 76 2.10 -5.07 4.16
C LYS A 76 3.10 -5.58 3.11
N PHE A 77 3.60 -4.72 2.23
CA PHE A 77 4.59 -5.13 1.22
C PHE A 77 5.88 -5.65 1.85
N ILE A 78 6.36 -5.02 2.93
CA ILE A 78 7.55 -5.48 3.66
C ILE A 78 7.30 -6.83 4.35
N LYS A 79 6.11 -7.03 4.91
CA LYS A 79 5.70 -8.32 5.49
C LYS A 79 5.69 -9.42 4.44
N ASP A 80 5.09 -9.17 3.28
CA ASP A 80 5.03 -10.12 2.17
C ASP A 80 6.44 -10.42 1.64
N LEU A 81 7.30 -9.40 1.56
CA LEU A 81 8.70 -9.57 1.16
C LEU A 81 9.47 -10.42 2.18
N ASN A 82 9.29 -10.18 3.48
CA ASN A 82 9.90 -10.98 4.54
C ASN A 82 9.47 -12.46 4.46
N ALA A 83 8.19 -12.73 4.20
CA ALA A 83 7.72 -14.10 4.00
C ALA A 83 8.39 -14.77 2.79
N LEU A 84 8.58 -14.03 1.70
CA LEU A 84 9.23 -14.53 0.48
C LEU A 84 10.71 -14.89 0.71
N VAL A 85 11.44 -14.13 1.52
CA VAL A 85 12.89 -14.32 1.73
C VAL A 85 13.24 -15.08 3.01
N ALA A 86 12.25 -15.52 3.78
CA ALA A 86 12.44 -16.22 5.07
C ALA A 86 13.34 -17.46 4.94
N GLU A 87 13.13 -18.28 3.92
CA GLU A 87 13.93 -19.48 3.66
C GLU A 87 15.43 -19.18 3.43
N LYS A 88 15.74 -17.98 2.94
CA LYS A 88 17.11 -17.50 2.74
C LYS A 88 17.73 -16.90 4.00
N LYS A 89 17.02 -16.94 5.14
CA LYS A 89 17.44 -16.34 6.41
C LYS A 89 17.74 -14.84 6.30
N VAL A 90 17.03 -14.16 5.42
CA VAL A 90 17.13 -12.72 5.22
C VAL A 90 15.91 -12.05 5.85
N LYS A 91 16.14 -10.93 6.54
CA LYS A 91 15.09 -10.09 7.14
C LYS A 91 15.18 -8.68 6.59
N VAL A 92 14.06 -8.11 6.23
CA VAL A 92 13.95 -6.71 5.79
C VAL A 92 13.33 -5.89 6.91
N GLU A 93 13.99 -4.84 7.33
CA GLU A 93 13.54 -3.87 8.32
C GLU A 93 13.50 -2.48 7.69
N VAL A 94 12.57 -1.65 8.14
CA VAL A 94 12.40 -0.29 7.62
C VAL A 94 12.56 0.70 8.75
N THR A 95 13.47 1.66 8.60
CA THR A 95 13.61 2.77 9.53
C THR A 95 12.46 3.77 9.36
N LYS A 96 12.29 4.68 10.32
CA LYS A 96 11.30 5.76 10.20
C LYS A 96 11.54 6.61 8.94
N ASN A 97 12.81 6.95 8.67
CA ASN A 97 13.17 7.72 7.48
C ASN A 97 12.93 6.92 6.19
N GLY A 98 13.25 5.61 6.21
CA GLY A 98 12.92 4.67 5.12
C GLY A 98 11.43 4.59 4.85
N MET A 99 10.60 4.56 5.90
CA MET A 99 9.15 4.61 5.76
C MET A 99 8.68 5.90 5.10
N ASP A 100 9.14 7.05 5.58
CA ASP A 100 8.76 8.35 5.04
C ASP A 100 9.13 8.50 3.55
N ILE A 101 10.32 8.04 3.16
CA ILE A 101 10.75 8.12 1.76
C ILE A 101 9.97 7.16 0.85
N LEU A 102 9.67 5.93 1.31
CA LEU A 102 8.85 4.98 0.57
C LEU A 102 7.43 5.49 0.37
N VAL A 103 6.82 6.06 1.42
CA VAL A 103 5.50 6.69 1.34
C VAL A 103 5.53 7.85 0.36
N LYS A 104 6.52 8.74 0.46
CA LYS A 104 6.66 9.91 -0.41
C LYS A 104 6.82 9.55 -1.89
N LYS A 105 7.68 8.58 -2.20
CA LYS A 105 7.91 8.11 -3.58
C LYS A 105 6.76 7.25 -4.09
N GLY A 106 6.16 6.46 -3.22
CA GLY A 106 5.09 5.51 -3.56
C GLY A 106 3.71 6.12 -3.69
N PHE A 107 3.51 7.36 -3.27
CA PHE A 107 2.23 8.06 -3.36
C PHE A 107 2.16 8.95 -4.61
N ASN A 108 1.06 8.84 -5.32
CA ASN A 108 0.72 9.74 -6.42
C ASN A 108 -0.72 10.23 -6.24
N PRO A 109 -1.01 11.55 -6.29
CA PRO A 109 -2.35 12.09 -6.08
C PRO A 109 -3.42 11.49 -7.01
N LYS A 110 -3.04 11.13 -8.25
CA LYS A 110 -3.95 10.55 -9.25
C LYS A 110 -4.03 9.01 -9.19
N MET A 111 -2.93 8.37 -8.81
CA MET A 111 -2.80 6.90 -8.84
C MET A 111 -2.85 6.26 -7.45
N GLY A 112 -2.87 7.06 -6.38
CA GLY A 112 -2.82 6.59 -5.00
C GLY A 112 -1.52 5.84 -4.69
N ALA A 113 -1.63 4.64 -4.13
CA ALA A 113 -0.50 3.78 -3.77
C ALA A 113 0.00 2.85 -4.91
N ARG A 114 -0.58 2.92 -6.10
CA ARG A 114 -0.19 2.05 -7.23
C ARG A 114 1.30 2.07 -7.57
N PRO A 115 2.00 3.24 -7.51
CA PRO A 115 3.44 3.29 -7.76
C PRO A 115 4.28 2.55 -6.72
N LEU A 116 3.77 2.34 -5.49
CA LEU A 116 4.53 1.78 -4.38
C LEU A 116 5.08 0.38 -4.66
N ALA A 117 4.28 -0.48 -5.28
CA ALA A 117 4.73 -1.83 -5.64
C ALA A 117 5.96 -1.80 -6.55
N ARG A 118 5.98 -0.90 -7.54
CA ARG A 118 7.10 -0.70 -8.45
C ARG A 118 8.32 -0.12 -7.73
N ILE A 119 8.12 0.84 -6.84
CA ILE A 119 9.21 1.43 -6.05
C ILE A 119 9.88 0.36 -5.18
N ILE A 120 9.10 -0.43 -4.45
CA ILE A 120 9.63 -1.53 -3.62
C ILE A 120 10.35 -2.56 -4.48
N ASP A 121 9.81 -2.91 -5.65
CA ASP A 121 10.47 -3.84 -6.56
C ASP A 121 11.82 -3.31 -7.06
N GLN A 122 11.86 -2.07 -7.50
CA GLN A 122 13.05 -1.48 -8.09
C GLN A 122 14.11 -1.08 -7.06
N GLU A 123 13.70 -0.46 -5.94
CA GLU A 123 14.63 0.17 -4.99
C GLU A 123 14.95 -0.74 -3.79
N VAL A 124 14.15 -1.78 -3.53
CA VAL A 124 14.40 -2.73 -2.44
C VAL A 124 14.70 -4.13 -2.95
N LYS A 125 13.75 -4.76 -3.66
CA LYS A 125 13.88 -6.16 -4.08
C LYS A 125 15.04 -6.42 -5.02
N LYS A 126 15.19 -5.64 -6.08
CA LYS A 126 16.26 -5.85 -7.07
C LYS A 126 17.66 -5.69 -6.49
N PRO A 127 17.99 -4.61 -5.75
CA PRO A 127 19.30 -4.49 -5.12
C PRO A 127 19.54 -5.59 -4.08
N MET A 128 18.54 -5.90 -3.25
CA MET A 128 18.62 -6.97 -2.25
C MET A 128 18.91 -8.33 -2.90
N SER A 129 18.22 -8.66 -3.99
CA SER A 129 18.43 -9.93 -4.71
C SER A 129 19.87 -10.09 -5.18
N ARG A 130 20.51 -9.02 -5.65
CA ARG A 130 21.94 -9.05 -6.04
C ARG A 130 22.82 -9.35 -4.84
N GLU A 131 22.57 -8.74 -3.69
CA GLU A 131 23.30 -9.00 -2.46
C GLU A 131 23.09 -10.42 -1.91
N MET A 132 21.89 -11.00 -2.13
CA MET A 132 21.59 -12.39 -1.76
C MET A 132 22.32 -13.39 -2.64
N LEU A 133 22.54 -13.07 -3.91
CA LEU A 133 23.22 -13.96 -4.86
C LEU A 133 24.74 -13.86 -4.77
N PHE A 134 25.27 -12.64 -4.67
CA PHE A 134 26.69 -12.35 -4.88
C PHE A 134 27.35 -11.54 -3.77
N GLY A 135 26.59 -11.04 -2.80
CA GLY A 135 27.06 -10.10 -1.82
C GLY A 135 26.94 -10.56 -0.37
N LYS A 136 26.72 -9.57 0.53
CA LYS A 136 26.73 -9.73 1.99
C LYS A 136 25.61 -10.63 2.54
N LEU A 137 24.52 -10.82 1.79
CA LEU A 137 23.35 -11.61 2.22
C LEU A 137 23.37 -13.06 1.73
N LYS A 138 24.44 -13.53 1.14
CA LYS A 138 24.55 -14.91 0.60
C LYS A 138 24.25 -15.99 1.65
N ASN A 139 24.61 -15.74 2.90
CA ASN A 139 24.38 -16.66 4.04
C ASN A 139 23.26 -16.17 4.98
N GLY A 140 22.41 -15.28 4.51
CA GLY A 140 21.40 -14.61 5.32
C GLY A 140 21.89 -13.28 5.92
N GLY A 141 21.00 -12.58 6.60
CA GLY A 141 21.32 -11.30 7.24
C GLY A 141 20.11 -10.36 7.30
N VAL A 142 20.38 -9.09 7.54
CA VAL A 142 19.37 -8.04 7.67
C VAL A 142 19.60 -6.98 6.61
N VAL A 143 18.52 -6.61 5.94
CA VAL A 143 18.44 -5.45 5.03
C VAL A 143 17.67 -4.36 5.75
N GLU A 144 18.34 -3.28 6.06
CA GLU A 144 17.71 -2.10 6.63
C GLU A 144 17.43 -1.10 5.51
N VAL A 145 16.16 -0.80 5.33
CA VAL A 145 15.68 0.21 4.37
C VAL A 145 15.64 1.56 5.09
N ASP A 146 16.49 2.46 4.66
CA ASP A 146 16.63 3.81 5.20
C ASP A 146 16.52 4.86 4.09
N ALA A 147 16.68 6.13 4.41
CA ALA A 147 16.70 7.24 3.47
C ALA A 147 18.05 7.93 3.48
N ASP A 148 18.54 8.29 2.29
CA ASP A 148 19.66 9.20 2.11
C ASP A 148 19.20 10.39 1.25
N ASN A 149 19.00 11.54 1.91
CA ASN A 149 18.42 12.73 1.29
C ASN A 149 17.03 12.49 0.66
N LYS A 150 16.98 12.21 -0.64
CA LYS A 150 15.74 12.02 -1.42
C LYS A 150 15.58 10.59 -1.96
N ASP A 151 16.53 9.71 -1.63
CA ASP A 151 16.57 8.36 -2.19
C ASP A 151 16.49 7.28 -1.11
N VAL A 152 16.04 6.09 -1.51
CA VAL A 152 16.05 4.90 -0.67
C VAL A 152 17.48 4.40 -0.55
N LYS A 153 17.93 4.20 0.67
CA LYS A 153 19.23 3.63 0.99
C LYS A 153 19.06 2.26 1.63
N LEU A 154 19.82 1.29 1.17
CA LEU A 154 19.83 -0.05 1.75
C LEU A 154 21.14 -0.29 2.47
N ASN A 155 21.04 -0.60 3.76
CA ASN A 155 22.18 -1.03 4.57
C ASN A 155 22.10 -2.55 4.77
N TYR A 156 23.17 -3.26 4.46
CA TYR A 156 23.23 -4.72 4.51
C TYR A 156 24.10 -5.19 5.65
N ARG A 157 23.56 -6.01 6.54
CA ARG A 157 24.27 -6.66 7.64
C ARG A 157 24.20 -8.17 7.46
N GLY A 158 25.32 -8.82 7.15
CA GLY A 158 25.42 -10.27 7.03
C GLY A 158 25.42 -10.98 8.40
N THR A 159 25.13 -12.28 8.40
CA THR A 159 25.10 -13.10 9.63
C THR A 159 26.43 -13.14 10.41
N HIS A 160 27.55 -12.92 9.73
CA HIS A 160 28.86 -12.89 10.37
C HIS A 160 29.17 -11.60 11.16
N GLU A 161 28.46 -10.51 10.90
CA GLU A 161 28.61 -9.24 11.63
C GLU A 161 27.79 -9.19 12.93
N ASN A 162 26.84 -10.15 13.11
CA ASN A 162 25.95 -10.18 14.27
C ASN A 162 26.55 -10.79 15.55
N LYS A 163 27.81 -11.23 15.57
CA LYS A 163 28.44 -11.78 16.79
C LYS A 163 28.69 -10.76 17.90
N ASN A 164 28.54 -9.46 17.65
CA ASN A 164 28.79 -8.40 18.64
C ASN A 164 27.52 -7.73 19.21
N PHE A 165 26.31 -8.20 18.88
CA PHE A 165 25.06 -7.61 19.38
C PHE A 165 24.28 -8.50 20.35
N GLY A 166 24.98 -9.38 21.09
CA GLY A 166 24.41 -10.30 22.07
C GLY A 166 24.06 -9.69 23.43
N GLN A 167 23.99 -8.38 23.62
CA GLN A 167 23.71 -7.79 24.94
C GLN A 167 22.99 -6.45 24.89
N THR A 168 21.88 -6.29 24.21
CA THR A 168 20.92 -5.20 24.57
C THR A 168 19.64 -5.29 23.73
N PHE A 169 18.84 -6.32 23.92
CA PHE A 169 17.42 -6.26 23.62
C PHE A 169 16.66 -7.12 24.63
N LEU A 170 16.26 -6.50 25.72
CA LEU A 170 15.17 -7.00 26.56
C LEU A 170 13.86 -6.90 25.75
N PRO A 171 13.05 -7.96 25.68
CA PRO A 171 11.74 -7.87 25.05
C PRO A 171 10.81 -7.10 25.98
N LEU A 172 10.39 -5.91 25.58
CA LEU A 172 9.30 -5.17 26.21
C LEU A 172 7.97 -5.74 25.68
N PHE A 173 7.64 -6.96 26.15
CA PHE A 173 6.28 -7.48 26.10
C PHE A 173 6.06 -8.34 27.36
N SER A 174 5.57 -7.68 28.41
CA SER A 174 4.81 -8.32 29.49
C SER A 174 3.83 -7.27 30.02
N LEU A 175 2.57 -7.60 29.85
CA LEU A 175 1.30 -7.12 30.41
C LEU A 175 0.42 -6.43 29.39
#